data_69f5c0b7d2d6a41c4de5e1621b4e821f
#
_entry.id   69f5c0b7d2d6a41c4de5e1621b4e821f
#
_cell.length_a   1.000
_cell.length_b   1.000
_cell.length_c   1.000
_cell.angle_alpha   90.00
_cell.angle_beta   90.00
_cell.angle_gamma   90.00
#
_symmetry.space_group_name_H-M   'P 1'
#
loop_
_entity.id
_entity.type
_entity.pdbx_description
1 polymer ?
#
loop_
_entity_poly.entity_id
_entity_poly.type
_entity_poly.pdbx_seq_one_letter_code
_entity_poly.pdbx_strand_id
1 'polypeptide(L)'
;MERLNVRNMSLEITRDCNLDCRHCFRGEKQSEYMELGIIDYIFDNVCRINEFMLTGGEPFLAKEQLSKITKKIMEDKTNIGNMVIVTNGSVMSFDVLGMLYQIKKRTNLEIRLSNDYFHNLELEKKNLTKIKNDNINMLKEHFNITKTEDKFFVIDRVGRAADITEEEMIDINNKSNVKYLIETYRILEEYRREYPLPKLIEDNVVCGSLNIDVFGNIVPTYYSYELEDQNSYANIHNHKNLKLAINSIDPSMV
;
A
#
# COMPACT_ATOMS: atom_id res chain seq x y z
N MET A 1 -22.87 -14.97 9.48
CA MET A 1 -22.33 -13.73 10.02
C MET A 1 -22.43 -12.68 8.92
N GLU A 2 -22.87 -11.48 9.22
CA GLU A 2 -23.01 -10.41 8.24
C GLU A 2 -21.62 -9.92 7.83
N ARG A 3 -21.35 -9.85 6.53
CA ARG A 3 -20.06 -9.43 5.99
C ARG A 3 -20.00 -7.91 5.89
N LEU A 4 -18.80 -7.34 6.03
CA LEU A 4 -18.58 -5.92 6.12
C LEU A 4 -18.57 -5.22 4.76
N ASN A 5 -19.07 -3.98 4.75
CA ASN A 5 -18.88 -3.01 3.67
C ASN A 5 -17.77 -2.03 4.10
N VAL A 6 -16.65 -2.05 3.42
CA VAL A 6 -15.48 -1.23 3.76
C VAL A 6 -15.34 -0.11 2.74
N ARG A 7 -15.22 1.15 3.23
CA ARG A 7 -15.03 2.29 2.33
C ARG A 7 -13.64 2.28 1.71
N ASN A 8 -12.60 2.28 2.54
CA ASN A 8 -11.20 2.30 2.10
C ASN A 8 -10.44 1.15 2.76
N MET A 9 -9.79 0.31 1.97
CA MET A 9 -8.96 -0.79 2.45
C MET A 9 -7.62 -0.77 1.74
N SER A 10 -6.55 -0.96 2.50
CA SER A 10 -5.20 -1.16 1.97
C SER A 10 -4.60 -2.44 2.53
N LEU A 11 -3.99 -3.24 1.66
CA LEU A 11 -3.24 -4.43 2.05
C LEU A 11 -1.78 -4.27 1.68
N GLU A 12 -0.91 -4.41 2.67
CA GLU A 12 0.50 -4.59 2.47
C GLU A 12 0.77 -6.09 2.28
N ILE A 13 0.89 -6.53 1.02
CA ILE A 13 1.00 -7.96 0.70
C ILE A 13 2.42 -8.50 0.78
N THR A 14 3.42 -7.63 0.88
CA THR A 14 4.83 -7.98 1.08
C THR A 14 5.62 -6.79 1.62
N ARG A 15 6.69 -7.09 2.35
CA ARG A 15 7.75 -6.14 2.73
C ARG A 15 9.00 -6.27 1.88
N ASP A 16 9.04 -7.27 0.98
CA ASP A 16 10.14 -7.43 0.03
C ASP A 16 10.05 -6.37 -1.08
N CYS A 17 11.22 -5.82 -1.43
CA CYS A 17 11.35 -4.82 -2.48
C CYS A 17 12.68 -5.00 -3.20
N ASN A 18 12.67 -4.85 -4.50
CA ASN A 18 13.90 -4.87 -5.31
C ASN A 18 14.67 -3.54 -5.31
N LEU A 19 14.10 -2.47 -4.72
CA LEU A 19 14.75 -1.17 -4.54
C LEU A 19 15.10 -0.90 -3.06
N ASP A 20 16.06 0.00 -2.85
CA ASP A 20 16.52 0.45 -1.53
C ASP A 20 16.41 1.98 -1.40
N CYS A 21 15.23 2.52 -1.76
CA CYS A 21 15.00 3.96 -1.83
C CYS A 21 15.26 4.64 -0.47
N ARG A 22 16.10 5.68 -0.47
CA ARG A 22 16.55 6.40 0.73
C ARG A 22 15.41 7.04 1.52
N HIS A 23 14.32 7.44 0.85
CA HIS A 23 13.16 8.07 1.46
C HIS A 23 12.07 7.10 1.93
N CYS A 24 12.32 5.80 1.89
CA CYS A 24 11.30 4.81 2.23
C CYS A 24 10.90 4.92 3.71
N PHE A 25 9.68 5.39 3.97
CA PHE A 25 9.13 5.57 5.31
C PHE A 25 8.89 4.24 6.03
N ARG A 26 8.81 3.13 5.28
CA ARG A 26 8.64 1.77 5.85
C ARG A 26 9.89 1.29 6.60
N GLY A 27 11.08 1.77 6.25
CA GLY A 27 12.34 1.31 6.82
C GLY A 27 13.05 0.28 5.94
N GLU A 28 13.88 -0.57 6.57
CA GLU A 28 14.60 -1.61 5.86
C GLU A 28 13.64 -2.68 5.32
N LYS A 29 13.89 -3.10 4.07
CA LYS A 29 13.08 -4.17 3.46
C LYS A 29 13.27 -5.49 4.21
N GLN A 30 12.20 -6.26 4.26
CA GLN A 30 12.14 -7.57 4.89
C GLN A 30 11.60 -8.57 3.87
N SER A 31 12.09 -9.82 3.89
CA SER A 31 11.61 -10.89 3.00
C SER A 31 10.32 -11.52 3.55
N GLU A 32 9.35 -10.65 3.91
CA GLU A 32 8.06 -11.05 4.47
C GLU A 32 6.95 -10.93 3.43
N TYR A 33 6.07 -11.90 3.44
CA TYR A 33 4.91 -11.99 2.55
C TYR A 33 3.67 -12.30 3.38
N MET A 34 2.55 -11.65 3.04
CA MET A 34 1.27 -11.91 3.72
C MET A 34 0.89 -13.38 3.58
N GLU A 35 0.55 -14.04 4.69
CA GLU A 35 0.05 -15.39 4.65
C GLU A 35 -1.26 -15.48 3.85
N LEU A 36 -1.41 -16.53 3.04
CA LEU A 36 -2.62 -16.70 2.22
C LEU A 36 -3.90 -16.85 3.06
N GLY A 37 -3.75 -17.35 4.29
CA GLY A 37 -4.85 -17.43 5.27
C GLY A 37 -5.41 -16.07 5.68
N ILE A 38 -4.55 -15.04 5.76
CA ILE A 38 -4.97 -13.66 6.03
C ILE A 38 -5.85 -13.15 4.89
N ILE A 39 -5.45 -13.41 3.64
CA ILE A 39 -6.24 -13.04 2.47
C ILE A 39 -7.61 -13.74 2.49
N ASP A 40 -7.65 -15.05 2.78
CA ASP A 40 -8.90 -15.79 2.92
C ASP A 40 -9.79 -15.14 3.99
N TYR A 41 -9.23 -14.91 5.18
CA TYR A 41 -9.96 -14.30 6.30
C TYR A 41 -10.57 -12.94 5.91
N ILE A 42 -9.80 -12.07 5.26
CA ILE A 42 -10.27 -10.75 4.85
C ILE A 42 -11.44 -10.90 3.86
N PHE A 43 -11.27 -11.66 2.79
CA PHE A 43 -12.29 -11.82 1.76
C PHE A 43 -13.53 -12.59 2.25
N ASP A 44 -13.40 -13.44 3.25
CA ASP A 44 -14.56 -14.12 3.86
C ASP A 44 -15.37 -13.19 4.78
N ASN A 45 -14.74 -12.13 5.34
CA ASN A 45 -15.37 -11.15 6.22
C ASN A 45 -15.90 -9.91 5.51
N VAL A 46 -15.51 -9.65 4.25
CA VAL A 46 -15.84 -8.41 3.52
C VAL A 46 -16.66 -8.73 2.28
N CYS A 47 -17.84 -8.09 2.12
CA CYS A 47 -18.68 -8.26 0.92
C CYS A 47 -18.54 -7.10 -0.08
N ARG A 48 -18.06 -5.94 0.38
CA ARG A 48 -17.84 -4.78 -0.48
C ARG A 48 -16.64 -3.96 -0.03
N ILE A 49 -15.82 -3.51 -0.99
CA ILE A 49 -14.75 -2.54 -0.81
C ILE A 49 -14.92 -1.47 -1.89
N ASN A 50 -15.07 -0.20 -1.48
CA ASN A 50 -15.22 0.86 -2.48
C ASN A 50 -13.88 1.22 -3.10
N GLU A 51 -12.86 1.47 -2.27
CA GLU A 51 -11.48 1.76 -2.67
C GLU A 51 -10.55 0.71 -2.08
N PHE A 52 -9.92 -0.08 -2.93
CA PHE A 52 -9.03 -1.17 -2.53
C PHE A 52 -7.61 -0.90 -3.04
N MET A 53 -6.65 -0.75 -2.14
CA MET A 53 -5.25 -0.54 -2.49
C MET A 53 -4.40 -1.75 -2.15
N LEU A 54 -3.60 -2.22 -3.11
CA LEU A 54 -2.50 -3.14 -2.85
C LEU A 54 -1.19 -2.37 -2.83
N THR A 55 -0.44 -2.57 -1.76
CA THR A 55 0.84 -1.94 -1.52
C THR A 55 1.82 -2.94 -0.89
N GLY A 56 2.98 -2.46 -0.49
CA GLY A 56 4.00 -3.25 0.17
C GLY A 56 5.37 -2.63 -0.02
N GLY A 57 6.39 -3.48 -0.08
CA GLY A 57 7.64 -3.14 -0.73
C GLY A 57 7.40 -3.00 -2.24
N GLU A 58 7.48 -4.11 -2.99
CA GLU A 58 7.07 -4.16 -4.40
C GLU A 58 6.03 -5.28 -4.58
N PRO A 59 4.74 -4.94 -4.75
CA PRO A 59 3.66 -5.94 -4.82
C PRO A 59 3.82 -6.99 -5.93
N PHE A 60 4.48 -6.65 -7.03
CA PHE A 60 4.68 -7.60 -8.14
C PHE A 60 5.74 -8.66 -7.87
N LEU A 61 6.49 -8.57 -6.76
CA LEU A 61 7.30 -9.68 -6.24
C LEU A 61 6.41 -10.73 -5.54
N ALA A 62 5.31 -10.32 -4.94
CA ALA A 62 4.38 -11.17 -4.18
C ALA A 62 3.37 -11.89 -5.10
N LYS A 63 3.86 -12.69 -6.04
CA LYS A 63 3.04 -13.33 -7.08
C LYS A 63 1.99 -14.27 -6.50
N GLU A 64 2.32 -15.01 -5.45
CA GLU A 64 1.42 -15.96 -4.81
C GLU A 64 0.24 -15.24 -4.14
N GLN A 65 0.53 -14.15 -3.41
CA GLN A 65 -0.46 -13.29 -2.78
C GLN A 65 -1.36 -12.62 -3.82
N LEU A 66 -0.75 -12.07 -4.88
CA LEU A 66 -1.48 -11.44 -5.96
C LEU A 66 -2.39 -12.45 -6.69
N SER A 67 -1.90 -13.68 -6.92
CA SER A 67 -2.68 -14.78 -7.49
C SER A 67 -3.88 -15.14 -6.60
N LYS A 68 -3.66 -15.24 -5.30
CA LYS A 68 -4.71 -15.53 -4.32
C LYS A 68 -5.80 -14.44 -4.31
N ILE A 69 -5.39 -13.17 -4.27
CA ILE A 69 -6.30 -12.02 -4.32
C ILE A 69 -7.08 -12.02 -5.65
N THR A 70 -6.40 -12.23 -6.77
CA THR A 70 -7.04 -12.33 -8.09
C THR A 70 -8.11 -13.41 -8.10
N LYS A 71 -7.83 -14.60 -7.56
CA LYS A 71 -8.79 -15.69 -7.45
C LYS A 71 -10.01 -15.29 -6.62
N LYS A 72 -9.80 -14.64 -5.46
CA LYS A 72 -10.89 -14.16 -4.61
C LYS A 72 -11.78 -13.14 -5.32
N ILE A 73 -11.19 -12.23 -6.08
CA ILE A 73 -11.92 -11.25 -6.91
C ILE A 73 -12.75 -11.97 -7.99
N MET A 74 -12.18 -13.00 -8.63
CA MET A 74 -12.87 -13.77 -9.67
C MET A 74 -14.00 -14.66 -9.11
N GLU A 75 -13.98 -15.04 -7.84
CA GLU A 75 -15.06 -15.76 -7.17
C GLU A 75 -16.35 -14.91 -7.01
N ASP A 76 -16.26 -13.58 -7.25
CA ASP A 76 -17.38 -12.63 -7.28
C ASP A 76 -18.19 -12.55 -5.96
N LYS A 77 -17.55 -12.91 -4.85
CA LYS A 77 -18.17 -12.82 -3.51
C LYS A 77 -17.99 -11.48 -2.85
N THR A 78 -16.95 -10.73 -3.25
CA THR A 78 -16.63 -9.39 -2.73
C THR A 78 -16.67 -8.41 -3.88
N ASN A 79 -17.56 -7.42 -3.79
CA ASN A 79 -17.66 -6.36 -4.79
C ASN A 79 -16.58 -5.31 -4.52
N ILE A 80 -15.66 -5.11 -5.46
CA ILE A 80 -14.61 -4.09 -5.39
C ILE A 80 -14.91 -3.02 -6.44
N GLY A 81 -15.09 -1.78 -6.00
CA GLY A 81 -15.34 -0.63 -6.86
C GLY A 81 -14.08 -0.24 -7.63
N ASN A 82 -13.21 0.50 -6.98
CA ASN A 82 -11.92 0.90 -7.52
C ASN A 82 -10.80 0.07 -6.88
N MET A 83 -9.81 -0.31 -7.67
CA MET A 83 -8.63 -1.00 -7.20
C MET A 83 -7.38 -0.28 -7.68
N VAL A 84 -6.48 0.00 -6.76
CA VAL A 84 -5.20 0.64 -7.03
C VAL A 84 -4.08 -0.33 -6.66
N ILE A 85 -3.11 -0.53 -7.54
CA ILE A 85 -1.87 -1.25 -7.23
C ILE A 85 -0.72 -0.26 -7.35
N VAL A 86 0.00 -0.05 -6.24
CA VAL A 86 1.15 0.85 -6.18
C VAL A 86 2.42 0.06 -6.46
N THR A 87 3.18 0.45 -7.48
CA THR A 87 4.40 -0.27 -7.91
C THR A 87 5.50 0.69 -8.33
N ASN A 88 6.75 0.27 -8.19
CA ASN A 88 7.90 0.98 -8.76
C ASN A 88 8.05 0.75 -10.28
N GLY A 89 7.29 -0.19 -10.85
CA GLY A 89 7.20 -0.47 -12.27
C GLY A 89 8.36 -1.30 -12.85
N SER A 90 9.38 -1.65 -12.06
CA SER A 90 10.55 -2.39 -12.57
C SER A 90 10.37 -3.91 -12.54
N VAL A 91 9.32 -4.40 -11.88
CA VAL A 91 9.01 -5.84 -11.80
C VAL A 91 7.79 -6.13 -12.66
N MET A 92 7.91 -7.06 -13.62
CA MET A 92 6.79 -7.54 -14.42
C MET A 92 7.07 -8.96 -14.91
N SER A 93 6.01 -9.75 -15.03
CA SER A 93 6.03 -11.06 -15.66
C SER A 93 4.73 -11.32 -16.39
N PHE A 94 4.69 -12.29 -17.28
CA PHE A 94 3.46 -12.69 -17.97
C PHE A 94 2.36 -13.15 -16.99
N ASP A 95 2.74 -13.78 -15.87
CA ASP A 95 1.79 -14.20 -14.84
C ASP A 95 1.14 -12.99 -14.18
N VAL A 96 1.96 -11.98 -13.78
CA VAL A 96 1.46 -10.71 -13.20
C VAL A 96 0.53 -10.03 -14.20
N LEU A 97 0.95 -9.91 -15.46
CA LEU A 97 0.13 -9.29 -16.51
C LEU A 97 -1.22 -10.03 -16.66
N GLY A 98 -1.21 -11.36 -16.68
CA GLY A 98 -2.42 -12.18 -16.73
C GLY A 98 -3.36 -11.93 -15.54
N MET A 99 -2.81 -11.80 -14.33
CA MET A 99 -3.59 -11.46 -13.12
C MET A 99 -4.21 -10.06 -13.22
N LEU A 100 -3.45 -9.07 -13.68
CA LEU A 100 -3.96 -7.70 -13.87
C LEU A 100 -5.14 -7.67 -14.86
N TYR A 101 -5.08 -8.42 -15.95
CA TYR A 101 -6.20 -8.55 -16.89
C TYR A 101 -7.43 -9.17 -16.27
N GLN A 102 -7.27 -10.18 -15.40
CA GLN A 102 -8.40 -10.79 -14.70
C GLN A 102 -9.03 -9.78 -13.71
N ILE A 103 -8.21 -9.09 -12.92
CA ILE A 103 -8.67 -8.07 -11.98
C ILE A 103 -9.44 -6.96 -12.71
N LYS A 104 -8.90 -6.45 -13.82
CA LYS A 104 -9.55 -5.40 -14.64
C LYS A 104 -10.94 -5.77 -15.13
N LYS A 105 -11.25 -7.06 -15.34
CA LYS A 105 -12.58 -7.51 -15.74
C LYS A 105 -13.64 -7.34 -14.66
N ARG A 106 -13.24 -7.18 -13.41
CA ARG A 106 -14.11 -7.17 -12.22
C ARG A 106 -14.07 -5.87 -11.44
N THR A 107 -13.06 -5.03 -11.66
CA THR A 107 -12.82 -3.81 -10.91
C THR A 107 -12.41 -2.68 -11.86
N ASN A 108 -12.56 -1.44 -11.42
CA ASN A 108 -11.89 -0.32 -12.07
C ASN A 108 -10.43 -0.29 -11.60
N LEU A 109 -9.53 -0.93 -12.37
CA LEU A 109 -8.12 -1.08 -12.00
C LEU A 109 -7.27 0.10 -12.45
N GLU A 110 -6.57 0.71 -11.50
CA GLU A 110 -5.53 1.71 -11.69
C GLU A 110 -4.17 1.12 -11.29
N ILE A 111 -3.14 1.32 -12.10
CA ILE A 111 -1.75 1.06 -11.73
C ILE A 111 -1.10 2.39 -11.41
N ARG A 112 -0.72 2.58 -10.15
CA ARG A 112 -0.07 3.81 -9.67
C ARG A 112 1.43 3.61 -9.60
N LEU A 113 2.16 4.36 -10.40
CA LEU A 113 3.62 4.27 -10.46
C LEU A 113 4.27 5.21 -9.46
N SER A 114 5.15 4.66 -8.64
CA SER A 114 6.11 5.43 -7.85
C SER A 114 7.15 6.04 -8.81
N ASN A 115 7.12 7.36 -8.99
CA ASN A 115 7.93 8.06 -10.00
C ASN A 115 8.57 9.33 -9.45
N ASP A 116 9.04 9.30 -8.20
CA ASP A 116 9.79 10.38 -7.59
C ASP A 116 11.30 10.25 -7.80
N TYR A 117 12.03 11.27 -7.34
CA TYR A 117 13.49 11.35 -7.45
C TYR A 117 14.21 10.12 -6.89
N PHE A 118 13.82 9.67 -5.70
CA PHE A 118 14.51 8.58 -5.00
C PHE A 118 14.29 7.23 -5.67
N HIS A 119 13.06 6.96 -6.15
CA HIS A 119 12.79 5.76 -6.94
C HIS A 119 13.60 5.75 -8.23
N ASN A 120 13.66 6.88 -8.93
CA ASN A 120 14.41 6.97 -10.19
C ASN A 120 15.91 6.82 -9.95
N LEU A 121 16.46 7.40 -8.88
CA LEU A 121 17.87 7.24 -8.50
C LEU A 121 18.22 5.77 -8.22
N GLU A 122 17.38 5.05 -7.48
CA GLU A 122 17.62 3.63 -7.20
C GLU A 122 17.49 2.74 -8.45
N LEU A 123 16.55 3.06 -9.33
CA LEU A 123 16.43 2.38 -10.62
C LEU A 123 17.65 2.58 -11.50
N GLU A 124 18.24 3.78 -11.52
CA GLU A 124 19.47 4.07 -12.23
C GLU A 124 20.65 3.29 -11.64
N LYS A 125 20.86 3.35 -10.32
CA LYS A 125 21.92 2.60 -9.61
C LYS A 125 21.86 1.10 -9.90
N LYS A 126 20.67 0.53 -10.01
CA LYS A 126 20.45 -0.91 -10.26
C LYS A 126 20.32 -1.27 -11.75
N ASN A 127 20.49 -0.30 -12.66
CA ASN A 127 20.32 -0.47 -14.10
C ASN A 127 18.91 -0.98 -14.51
N LEU A 128 17.88 -0.58 -13.78
CA LEU A 128 16.48 -1.00 -13.98
C LEU A 128 15.63 0.00 -14.76
N THR A 129 16.15 1.19 -15.06
CA THR A 129 15.40 2.28 -15.73
C THR A 129 14.80 1.85 -17.05
N LYS A 130 15.59 1.12 -17.88
CA LYS A 130 15.11 0.60 -19.17
C LYS A 130 13.97 -0.40 -18.97
N ILE A 131 14.14 -1.34 -18.04
CA ILE A 131 13.11 -2.36 -17.72
C ILE A 131 11.81 -1.69 -17.26
N LYS A 132 11.90 -0.70 -16.36
CA LYS A 132 10.74 0.10 -15.94
C LYS A 132 10.02 0.72 -17.14
N ASN A 133 10.76 1.37 -18.03
CA ASN A 133 10.17 2.05 -19.19
C ASN A 133 9.50 1.07 -20.16
N ASP A 134 10.11 -0.09 -20.41
CA ASP A 134 9.53 -1.14 -21.25
C ASP A 134 8.25 -1.69 -20.63
N ASN A 135 8.24 -1.96 -19.32
CA ASN A 135 7.07 -2.40 -18.58
C ASN A 135 5.94 -1.36 -18.61
N ILE A 136 6.27 -0.08 -18.39
CA ILE A 136 5.29 1.02 -18.44
C ILE A 136 4.67 1.14 -19.82
N ASN A 137 5.45 1.05 -20.89
CA ASN A 137 4.94 1.12 -22.26
C ASN A 137 3.95 -0.01 -22.54
N MET A 138 4.28 -1.24 -22.12
CA MET A 138 3.39 -2.38 -22.24
C MET A 138 2.10 -2.19 -21.43
N LEU A 139 2.20 -1.68 -20.19
CA LEU A 139 1.03 -1.47 -19.33
C LEU A 139 0.10 -0.37 -19.85
N LYS A 140 0.65 0.73 -20.39
CA LYS A 140 -0.13 1.88 -20.89
C LYS A 140 -1.11 1.53 -22.01
N GLU A 141 -0.81 0.52 -22.80
CA GLU A 141 -1.68 0.07 -23.88
C GLU A 141 -2.97 -0.56 -23.37
N HIS A 142 -2.97 -1.03 -22.11
CA HIS A 142 -4.04 -1.89 -21.60
C HIS A 142 -4.65 -1.43 -20.28
N PHE A 143 -3.96 -0.60 -19.50
CA PHE A 143 -4.37 -0.21 -18.15
C PHE A 143 -4.36 1.30 -17.96
N ASN A 144 -5.19 1.77 -17.03
CA ASN A 144 -5.11 3.13 -16.52
C ASN A 144 -3.85 3.25 -15.66
N ILE A 145 -2.89 4.06 -16.09
CA ILE A 145 -1.65 4.30 -15.37
C ILE A 145 -1.63 5.74 -14.91
N THR A 146 -1.48 5.91 -13.61
CA THR A 146 -1.21 7.19 -13.00
C THR A 146 0.22 7.22 -12.47
N LYS A 147 0.78 8.40 -12.35
CA LYS A 147 2.07 8.62 -11.73
C LYS A 147 1.86 9.53 -10.53
N THR A 148 2.60 9.31 -9.48
CA THR A 148 2.75 10.30 -8.42
C THR A 148 3.55 11.47 -8.99
N GLU A 149 2.87 12.44 -9.58
CA GLU A 149 3.46 13.69 -10.08
C GLU A 149 2.95 14.86 -9.22
N ASP A 150 3.29 14.85 -7.94
CA ASP A 150 3.00 15.98 -7.08
C ASP A 150 4.06 17.07 -7.28
N LYS A 151 3.62 18.32 -7.32
CA LYS A 151 4.53 19.49 -7.34
C LYS A 151 5.33 19.58 -6.05
N PHE A 152 4.83 18.96 -5.00
CA PHE A 152 5.45 18.87 -3.68
C PHE A 152 5.36 17.41 -3.23
N PHE A 153 6.44 16.89 -2.70
CA PHE A 153 6.49 15.59 -2.06
C PHE A 153 6.96 15.78 -0.63
N VAL A 154 6.18 15.28 0.31
CA VAL A 154 6.55 15.32 1.72
C VAL A 154 7.29 14.03 2.07
N ILE A 155 8.42 14.16 2.75
CA ILE A 155 9.19 13.04 3.25
C ILE A 155 9.00 12.99 4.77
N ASP A 156 8.36 11.92 5.22
CA ASP A 156 8.25 11.62 6.64
C ASP A 156 9.61 11.13 7.16
N ARG A 157 10.11 11.75 8.23
CA ARG A 157 11.35 11.34 8.89
C ARG A 157 11.16 10.07 9.72
N VAL A 158 10.78 8.99 9.06
CA VAL A 158 10.65 7.66 9.65
C VAL A 158 11.25 6.61 8.71
N GLY A 159 11.55 5.44 9.21
CA GLY A 159 12.22 4.41 8.43
C GLY A 159 13.55 4.89 7.87
N ARG A 160 13.86 4.57 6.61
CA ARG A 160 15.12 5.00 5.96
C ARG A 160 15.21 6.51 5.72
N ALA A 161 14.10 7.23 5.80
CA ALA A 161 14.10 8.68 5.69
C ALA A 161 14.49 9.40 6.98
N ALA A 162 14.57 8.69 8.11
CA ALA A 162 14.86 9.27 9.42
C ALA A 162 16.16 10.11 9.46
N ASP A 163 17.17 9.66 8.73
CA ASP A 163 18.51 10.28 8.70
C ASP A 163 18.71 11.28 7.55
N ILE A 164 17.69 11.58 6.75
CA ILE A 164 17.82 12.58 5.67
C ILE A 164 18.05 13.96 6.30
N THR A 165 19.19 14.58 5.99
CA THR A 165 19.54 15.89 6.49
C THR A 165 18.91 17.02 5.67
N GLU A 166 18.87 18.25 6.24
CA GLU A 166 18.42 19.42 5.50
C GLU A 166 19.35 19.75 4.31
N GLU A 167 20.66 19.52 4.46
CA GLU A 167 21.64 19.72 3.39
C GLU A 167 21.40 18.76 2.23
N GLU A 168 21.16 17.47 2.51
CA GLU A 168 20.76 16.49 1.50
C GLU A 168 19.47 16.93 0.77
N MET A 169 18.50 17.47 1.50
CA MET A 169 17.25 17.94 0.90
C MET A 169 17.43 19.15 -0.01
N ILE A 170 18.31 20.08 0.37
CA ILE A 170 18.66 21.22 -0.49
C ILE A 170 19.30 20.72 -1.80
N ASP A 171 20.24 19.76 -1.71
CA ASP A 171 20.90 19.17 -2.88
C ASP A 171 19.89 18.42 -3.78
N ILE A 172 18.99 17.64 -3.20
CA ILE A 172 17.91 16.93 -3.90
C ILE A 172 16.98 17.92 -4.61
N ASN A 173 16.55 18.99 -3.92
CA ASN A 173 15.68 20.00 -4.48
C ASN A 173 16.34 20.77 -5.63
N ASN A 174 17.65 20.93 -5.62
CA ASN A 174 18.39 21.54 -6.72
C ASN A 174 18.51 20.63 -7.95
N LYS A 175 18.42 19.32 -7.76
CA LYS A 175 18.53 18.29 -8.82
C LYS A 175 17.18 17.79 -9.33
N SER A 176 16.10 18.09 -8.62
CA SER A 176 14.75 17.60 -8.91
C SER A 176 13.84 18.70 -9.43
N ASN A 177 12.92 18.34 -10.34
CA ASN A 177 11.83 19.23 -10.76
C ASN A 177 10.66 19.26 -9.75
N VAL A 178 10.71 18.41 -8.73
CA VAL A 178 9.71 18.31 -7.65
C VAL A 178 10.33 18.89 -6.39
N LYS A 179 9.58 19.71 -5.68
CA LYS A 179 10.03 20.25 -4.41
C LYS A 179 9.73 19.26 -3.28
N TYR A 180 10.79 18.78 -2.63
CA TYR A 180 10.69 17.91 -1.46
C TYR A 180 10.70 18.77 -0.19
N LEU A 181 9.76 18.49 0.68
CA LEU A 181 9.66 19.09 2.01
C LEU A 181 9.91 18.00 3.04
N ILE A 182 10.77 18.26 4.00
CA ILE A 182 10.85 17.43 5.19
C ILE A 182 9.90 18.04 6.20
N GLU A 183 8.97 17.24 6.66
CA GLU A 183 8.13 17.63 7.80
C GLU A 183 8.33 16.66 8.95
N THR A 184 8.51 17.25 10.11
CA THR A 184 8.54 16.54 11.38
C THR A 184 7.12 16.48 11.96
N TYR A 185 6.70 15.31 12.43
CA TYR A 185 5.60 15.01 13.35
C TYR A 185 4.24 15.72 13.16
N ARG A 186 4.22 16.93 12.62
CA ARG A 186 3.01 17.75 12.46
C ARG A 186 2.03 17.16 11.45
N ILE A 187 2.56 16.49 10.44
CA ILE A 187 1.77 15.82 9.39
C ILE A 187 1.06 14.59 9.94
N LEU A 188 1.65 13.86 10.88
CA LEU A 188 0.98 12.68 11.46
C LEU A 188 -0.37 13.06 12.11
N GLU A 189 -0.49 14.25 12.71
CA GLU A 189 -1.77 14.71 13.27
C GLU A 189 -2.75 15.17 12.18
N GLU A 190 -2.29 15.85 11.13
CA GLU A 190 -3.14 16.25 10.00
C GLU A 190 -3.58 15.03 9.19
N TYR A 191 -2.67 14.09 8.91
CA TYR A 191 -3.00 12.82 8.25
C TYR A 191 -3.94 11.94 9.08
N ARG A 192 -3.79 11.89 10.40
CA ARG A 192 -4.73 11.18 11.27
C ARG A 192 -6.14 11.75 11.17
N ARG A 193 -6.29 13.08 10.94
CA ARG A 193 -7.60 13.72 10.68
C ARG A 193 -8.12 13.40 9.29
N GLU A 194 -7.26 13.32 8.29
CA GLU A 194 -7.63 13.03 6.90
C GLU A 194 -7.91 11.53 6.68
N TYR A 195 -7.20 10.65 7.40
CA TYR A 195 -7.37 9.20 7.36
C TYR A 195 -7.74 8.65 8.74
N PRO A 196 -8.98 8.86 9.17
CA PRO A 196 -9.41 8.46 10.49
C PRO A 196 -9.34 6.94 10.68
N LEU A 197 -9.18 6.52 11.94
CA LEU A 197 -9.22 5.12 12.34
C LEU A 197 -10.42 4.39 11.72
N PRO A 198 -10.27 3.12 11.34
CA PRO A 198 -11.38 2.30 10.91
C PRO A 198 -12.37 2.14 12.08
N LYS A 199 -13.62 2.46 11.84
CA LYS A 199 -14.71 2.29 12.82
C LYS A 199 -15.99 1.84 12.14
N LEU A 200 -16.79 1.09 12.87
CA LEU A 200 -18.15 0.77 12.46
C LEU A 200 -19.06 1.97 12.72
N ILE A 201 -19.78 2.40 11.69
CA ILE A 201 -20.81 3.47 11.79
C ILE A 201 -22.24 2.90 11.81
N GLU A 202 -22.39 1.68 11.27
CA GLU A 202 -23.59 0.86 11.29
C GLU A 202 -23.16 -0.58 11.56
N ASP A 203 -24.09 -1.51 11.65
CA ASP A 203 -23.78 -2.89 12.00
C ASP A 203 -22.71 -3.55 11.10
N ASN A 204 -22.59 -3.12 9.85
CA ASN A 204 -21.69 -3.74 8.87
C ASN A 204 -20.94 -2.74 7.98
N VAL A 205 -20.96 -1.43 8.25
CA VAL A 205 -20.28 -0.41 7.45
C VAL A 205 -19.04 0.12 8.17
N VAL A 206 -17.88 -0.07 7.56
CA VAL A 206 -16.60 0.43 8.06
C VAL A 206 -16.25 1.73 7.35
N CYS A 207 -16.15 2.80 8.12
CA CYS A 207 -15.59 4.09 7.70
C CYS A 207 -14.16 4.24 8.23
N GLY A 208 -13.42 5.19 7.64
CA GLY A 208 -11.99 5.35 7.88
C GLY A 208 -11.17 4.45 6.96
N SER A 209 -9.88 4.38 7.22
CA SER A 209 -8.92 3.60 6.43
C SER A 209 -8.57 2.31 7.16
N LEU A 210 -8.98 1.18 6.60
CA LEU A 210 -8.63 -0.14 7.11
C LEU A 210 -7.36 -0.62 6.41
N ASN A 211 -6.22 -0.41 7.06
CA ASN A 211 -4.92 -0.83 6.54
C ASN A 211 -4.47 -2.08 7.28
N ILE A 212 -4.12 -3.12 6.54
CA ILE A 212 -3.69 -4.40 7.10
C ILE A 212 -2.30 -4.73 6.54
N ASP A 213 -1.36 -4.98 7.44
CA ASP A 213 0.01 -5.35 7.11
C ASP A 213 0.16 -6.85 6.81
N VAL A 214 1.39 -7.28 6.48
CA VAL A 214 1.72 -8.67 6.13
C VAL A 214 1.41 -9.68 7.24
N PHE A 215 1.38 -9.24 8.50
CA PHE A 215 1.10 -10.07 9.69
C PHE A 215 -0.35 -10.03 10.15
N GLY A 216 -1.21 -9.34 9.43
CA GLY A 216 -2.62 -9.17 9.80
C GLY A 216 -2.86 -8.12 10.87
N ASN A 217 -1.91 -7.24 11.14
CA ASN A 217 -2.12 -6.10 12.03
C ASN A 217 -2.93 -5.02 11.32
N ILE A 218 -3.89 -4.43 12.03
CA ILE A 218 -4.55 -3.19 11.61
C ILE A 218 -3.65 -2.04 12.03
N VAL A 219 -3.16 -1.28 11.06
CA VAL A 219 -2.11 -0.27 11.27
C VAL A 219 -2.53 1.10 10.74
N PRO A 220 -1.87 2.19 11.16
CA PRO A 220 -2.04 3.52 10.54
C PRO A 220 -1.74 3.49 9.04
N THR A 221 -2.24 4.48 8.31
CA THR A 221 -1.94 4.62 6.87
C THR A 221 -0.44 4.79 6.62
N TYR A 222 0.24 5.49 7.53
CA TYR A 222 1.69 5.67 7.51
C TYR A 222 2.28 5.06 8.79
N TYR A 223 3.09 4.03 8.64
CA TYR A 223 3.83 3.40 9.74
C TYR A 223 5.18 2.88 9.23
N SER A 224 6.17 2.87 10.12
CA SER A 224 7.48 2.27 9.86
C SER A 224 7.55 0.88 10.47
N TYR A 225 8.26 -0.03 9.82
CA TYR A 225 8.49 -1.40 10.33
C TYR A 225 9.22 -1.41 11.69
N GLU A 226 10.04 -0.39 11.94
CA GLU A 226 10.78 -0.25 13.21
C GLU A 226 9.87 0.09 14.40
N LEU A 227 8.68 0.62 14.13
CA LEU A 227 7.71 1.06 15.15
C LEU A 227 6.45 0.18 15.17
N GLU A 228 6.51 -1.03 14.59
CA GLU A 228 5.34 -1.88 14.38
C GLU A 228 4.60 -2.22 15.67
N ASP A 229 5.31 -2.65 16.70
CA ASP A 229 4.73 -3.02 18.01
C ASP A 229 4.04 -1.84 18.71
N GLN A 230 4.44 -0.61 18.38
CA GLN A 230 3.90 0.62 18.96
C GLN A 230 2.73 1.21 18.16
N ASN A 231 2.60 0.83 16.88
CA ASN A 231 1.66 1.44 15.94
C ASN A 231 0.52 0.51 15.51
N SER A 232 0.50 -0.74 15.93
CA SER A 232 -0.59 -1.64 15.59
C SER A 232 -1.79 -1.39 16.50
N TYR A 233 -2.96 -1.18 15.89
CA TYR A 233 -4.22 -0.95 16.62
C TYR A 233 -4.87 -2.24 17.09
N ALA A 234 -4.78 -3.30 16.29
CA ALA A 234 -5.32 -4.62 16.58
C ALA A 234 -4.68 -5.65 15.63
N ASN A 235 -4.71 -6.93 15.98
CA ASN A 235 -4.32 -8.01 15.08
C ASN A 235 -5.53 -8.90 14.79
N ILE A 236 -5.79 -9.18 13.51
CA ILE A 236 -6.98 -9.93 13.08
C ILE A 236 -6.99 -11.38 13.59
N HIS A 237 -5.83 -11.99 13.83
CA HIS A 237 -5.73 -13.35 14.36
C HIS A 237 -6.22 -13.49 15.81
N ASN A 238 -6.23 -12.39 16.56
CA ASN A 238 -6.70 -12.38 17.94
C ASN A 238 -8.24 -12.32 18.04
N HIS A 239 -8.92 -12.24 16.90
CA HIS A 239 -10.36 -12.04 16.86
C HIS A 239 -11.05 -13.06 15.96
N LYS A 240 -12.25 -13.48 16.37
CA LYS A 240 -13.06 -14.45 15.64
C LYS A 240 -13.49 -13.95 14.23
N ASN A 241 -13.61 -12.65 14.07
CA ASN A 241 -13.96 -12.01 12.80
C ASN A 241 -13.46 -10.56 12.77
N LEU A 242 -13.40 -9.98 11.56
CA LEU A 242 -12.88 -8.63 11.32
C LEU A 242 -13.70 -7.53 12.03
N LYS A 243 -15.01 -7.73 12.21
CA LYS A 243 -15.87 -6.81 12.97
C LYS A 243 -15.40 -6.68 14.42
N LEU A 244 -15.05 -7.80 15.06
CA LEU A 244 -14.53 -7.79 16.42
C LEU A 244 -13.15 -7.16 16.51
N ALA A 245 -12.28 -7.41 15.53
CA ALA A 245 -10.97 -6.77 15.47
C ALA A 245 -11.10 -5.23 15.38
N ILE A 246 -11.97 -4.71 14.53
CA ILE A 246 -12.21 -3.28 14.40
C ILE A 246 -12.79 -2.69 15.68
N ASN A 247 -13.75 -3.38 16.32
CA ASN A 247 -14.35 -2.91 17.56
C ASN A 247 -13.40 -2.94 18.77
N SER A 248 -12.29 -3.68 18.71
CA SER A 248 -11.27 -3.72 19.76
C SER A 248 -10.27 -2.57 19.70
N ILE A 249 -10.30 -1.77 18.64
CA ILE A 249 -9.39 -0.62 18.49
C ILE A 249 -9.73 0.42 19.56
N ASP A 250 -8.72 0.78 20.35
CA ASP A 250 -8.87 1.81 21.38
C ASP A 250 -8.96 3.21 20.74
N PRO A 251 -10.05 3.94 20.93
CA PRO A 251 -10.21 5.29 20.39
C PRO A 251 -9.16 6.29 20.90
N SER A 252 -8.48 6.00 22.01
CA SER A 252 -7.43 6.85 22.57
C SER A 252 -6.08 6.73 21.86
N MET A 253 -5.94 5.78 20.95
CA MET A 253 -4.72 5.59 20.10
C MET A 253 -4.63 6.60 18.95
N VAL A 254 -5.49 7.62 18.91
CA VAL A 254 -5.55 8.67 17.87
C VAL A 254 -4.77 9.89 18.27
#